data_3ff84b24df4a2398ce1fd87f6d8f4414
#
_entry.id   3ff84b24df4a2398ce1fd87f6d8f4414
#
_cell.length_a   1.000
_cell.length_b   1.000
_cell.length_c   1.000
_cell.angle_alpha   90.00
_cell.angle_beta   90.00
_cell.angle_gamma   90.00
#
_symmetry.space_group_name_H-M   'P 1'
#
loop_
_entity.id
_entity.type
_entity.pdbx_description
1 polymer ?
#
loop_
_entity_poly.entity_id
_entity_poly.type
_entity_poly.pdbx_seq_one_letter_code
_entity_poly.pdbx_strand_id
1 'polypeptide(L)'
;MRIIIRKTLMLLGFSLFAQLASADVSGDWTFAVSLGDAGSGNAEITLAQEAEGKMSGSYSGQLANGPITGTYEGNNFEFSFTSAALGTDITYRGELESDGTVKGSVIVQRNSMGTFTGTKKM
;
A
#
# COMPACT_ATOMS: atom_id res chain seq x y z
N MET A 1 -25.64 -18.96 32.93
CA MET A 1 -25.56 -18.88 32.91
C MET A 1 -25.29 -18.84 32.67
N ARG A 2 -25.06 -18.68 32.17
CA ARG A 2 -24.68 -18.42 31.86
C ARG A 2 -24.17 -18.19 31.24
N ILE A 3 -23.97 -18.17 30.92
CA ILE A 3 -23.43 -17.91 30.41
C ILE A 3 -22.87 -17.85 29.83
N ILE A 4 -22.76 -17.83 29.68
CA ILE A 4 -22.28 -17.73 29.23
C ILE A 4 -21.78 -17.72 28.55
N ILE A 5 -21.84 -17.60 28.45
CA ILE A 5 -21.48 -17.52 27.93
C ILE A 5 -21.07 -17.38 27.26
N ARG A 6 -21.01 -17.14 27.14
CA ARG A 6 -20.70 -16.94 26.71
C ARG A 6 -20.17 -16.78 26.06
N LYS A 7 -20.12 -16.74 25.98
CA LYS A 7 -19.72 -16.53 25.61
C LYS A 7 -19.14 -16.54 24.97
N THR A 8 -19.07 -16.48 24.90
CA THR A 8 -18.64 -16.51 24.42
C THR A 8 -18.15 -16.44 23.78
N LEU A 9 -18.13 -16.33 23.63
CA LEU A 9 -17.74 -16.24 23.13
C LEU A 9 -17.28 -16.07 22.53
N MET A 10 -17.32 -16.03 22.46
CA MET A 10 -16.96 -15.84 21.98
C MET A 10 -16.43 -15.70 21.45
N LEU A 11 -16.26 -15.66 21.27
CA LEU A 11 -15.80 -15.57 20.87
C LEU A 11 -15.31 -15.59 20.30
N LEU A 12 -15.18 -15.68 20.13
CA LEU A 12 -14.73 -15.73 19.57
C LEU A 12 -14.33 -15.74 18.94
N GLY A 13 -14.13 -15.83 18.67
CA GLY A 13 -13.95 -15.79 18.05
C GLY A 13 -13.49 -15.65 17.46
N PHE A 14 -13.17 -15.45 17.37
CA PHE A 14 -12.72 -15.31 16.92
C PHE A 14 -12.16 -15.15 16.24
N SER A 15 -12.04 -15.18 16.12
CA SER A 15 -11.53 -15.01 15.56
C SER A 15 -10.85 -14.82 15.16
N LEU A 16 -10.59 -14.78 15.03
CA LEU A 16 -10.02 -14.54 14.66
C LEU A 16 -9.50 -14.48 14.10
N PHE A 17 -9.38 -14.29 13.96
CA PHE A 17 -8.98 -14.02 13.45
C PHE A 17 -8.42 -14.00 12.70
N ALA A 18 -8.37 -14.28 12.26
CA ALA A 18 -7.92 -14.12 11.67
C ALA A 18 -7.51 -13.62 10.94
N GLN A 19 -7.49 -13.22 10.80
CA GLN A 19 -7.32 -12.65 10.37
C GLN A 19 -6.77 -12.05 9.83
N LEU A 20 -6.80 -11.87 9.49
CA LEU A 20 -6.54 -11.25 9.29
C LEU A 20 -5.91 -10.61 8.89
N ALA A 21 -6.46 -10.21 8.25
CA ALA A 21 -5.64 -9.14 8.78
C ALA A 21 -4.32 -8.98 8.09
N SER A 22 -3.82 -10.01 7.63
CA SER A 22 -2.48 -10.03 7.06
C SER A 22 -2.38 -9.27 5.75
N ALA A 23 -3.49 -8.96 5.11
CA ALA A 23 -3.48 -8.28 3.81
C ALA A 23 -3.57 -6.77 3.93
N ASP A 24 -3.02 -6.20 4.99
CA ASP A 24 -3.14 -4.77 5.26
C ASP A 24 -1.82 -4.05 4.97
N VAL A 25 -1.85 -3.14 4.01
CA VAL A 25 -0.68 -2.33 3.67
C VAL A 25 -0.67 -1.00 4.42
N SER A 26 -1.56 -0.79 5.37
CA SER A 26 -1.57 0.45 6.15
C SER A 26 -0.28 0.60 6.93
N GLY A 27 0.23 1.81 7.00
CA GLY A 27 1.43 2.13 7.74
C GLY A 27 2.37 3.01 6.96
N ASP A 28 3.55 3.19 7.52
CA ASP A 28 4.59 4.01 6.91
C ASP A 28 5.61 3.11 6.21
N TRP A 29 5.98 3.51 5.00
CA TRP A 29 6.83 2.70 4.15
C TRP A 29 7.96 3.54 3.57
N THR A 30 9.09 2.88 3.27
CA THR A 30 10.11 3.44 2.41
C THR A 30 10.10 2.63 1.12
N PHE A 31 9.88 3.31 0.00
CA PHE A 31 9.88 2.69 -1.31
C PHE A 31 11.19 3.00 -2.01
N ALA A 32 11.85 1.95 -2.49
CA ALA A 32 13.01 2.09 -3.36
C ALA A 32 12.49 1.98 -4.79
N VAL A 33 12.61 3.08 -5.54
CA VAL A 33 12.01 3.23 -6.86
C VAL A 33 13.10 3.26 -7.90
N SER A 34 12.94 2.49 -8.96
CA SER A 34 13.88 2.47 -10.08
C SER A 34 13.13 2.75 -11.38
N LEU A 35 13.47 3.81 -12.04
CA LEU A 35 12.83 4.23 -13.29
C LEU A 35 13.72 4.03 -14.50
N GLY A 36 14.61 3.04 -14.45
CA GLY A 36 15.51 2.77 -15.55
C GLY A 36 16.43 3.93 -15.83
N ASP A 37 16.47 4.38 -17.07
CA ASP A 37 17.35 5.48 -17.47
C ASP A 37 17.01 6.80 -16.80
N ALA A 38 15.80 6.94 -16.28
CA ALA A 38 15.42 8.15 -15.59
C ALA A 38 15.96 8.21 -14.16
N GLY A 39 16.59 7.13 -13.69
CA GLY A 39 17.24 7.13 -12.40
C GLY A 39 16.49 6.37 -11.33
N SER A 40 17.00 6.45 -10.11
CA SER A 40 16.39 5.75 -8.97
C SER A 40 16.47 6.63 -7.74
N GLY A 41 15.67 6.27 -6.74
CA GLY A 41 15.65 7.00 -5.50
C GLY A 41 14.68 6.38 -4.53
N ASN A 42 14.55 7.00 -3.36
CA ASN A 42 13.65 6.52 -2.33
C ASN A 42 12.51 7.50 -2.12
N ALA A 43 11.36 6.97 -1.74
CA ALA A 43 10.21 7.80 -1.39
C ALA A 43 9.66 7.32 -0.05
N GLU A 44 9.14 8.25 0.74
CA GLU A 44 8.48 7.95 1.99
C GLU A 44 6.99 7.97 1.75
N ILE A 45 6.31 6.89 2.10
CA ILE A 45 4.91 6.73 1.76
C ILE A 45 4.14 6.28 2.97
N THR A 46 3.02 6.92 3.23
CA THR A 46 2.06 6.50 4.25
C THR A 46 0.83 5.98 3.54
N LEU A 47 0.36 4.82 3.92
CA LEU A 47 -0.83 4.21 3.32
C LEU A 47 -1.85 3.90 4.40
N ALA A 48 -3.13 4.06 4.05
CA ALA A 48 -4.24 3.72 4.93
C ALA A 48 -5.32 3.03 4.10
N GLN A 49 -5.63 1.79 4.45
CA GLN A 49 -6.73 1.08 3.83
C GLN A 49 -8.03 1.51 4.48
N GLU A 50 -9.01 1.83 3.65
CA GLU A 50 -10.30 2.32 4.09
C GLU A 50 -11.39 1.36 3.63
N ALA A 51 -12.62 1.66 3.97
CA ALA A 51 -13.74 0.80 3.62
C ALA A 51 -13.90 0.67 2.12
N GLU A 52 -14.47 -0.46 1.70
CA GLU A 52 -14.89 -0.69 0.32
C GLU A 52 -13.74 -0.69 -0.68
N GLY A 53 -12.57 -1.15 -0.24
CA GLY A 53 -11.44 -1.28 -1.13
C GLY A 53 -10.76 0.02 -1.48
N LYS A 54 -11.04 1.09 -0.75
CA LYS A 54 -10.42 2.39 -1.00
C LYS A 54 -9.18 2.57 -0.15
N MET A 55 -8.27 3.41 -0.65
CA MET A 55 -7.00 3.63 0.02
C MET A 55 -6.61 5.08 -0.12
N SER A 56 -6.00 5.63 0.92
CA SER A 56 -5.49 6.99 0.90
C SER A 56 -4.13 7.01 1.56
N GLY A 57 -3.44 8.14 1.44
CA GLY A 57 -2.14 8.28 2.06
C GLY A 57 -1.42 9.51 1.61
N SER A 58 -0.10 9.47 1.76
CA SER A 58 0.76 10.58 1.35
C SER A 58 2.04 10.05 0.71
N TYR A 59 2.61 10.86 -0.15
CA TYR A 59 3.84 10.55 -0.87
C TYR A 59 4.81 11.68 -0.64
N SER A 60 6.06 11.37 -0.36
CA SER A 60 7.12 12.36 -0.20
C SER A 60 8.38 11.83 -0.88
N GLY A 61 8.74 12.43 -1.99
CA GLY A 61 9.90 12.00 -2.77
C GLY A 61 10.17 12.95 -3.91
N GLN A 62 11.03 12.50 -4.82
CA GLN A 62 11.43 13.36 -5.93
C GLN A 62 10.34 13.59 -6.96
N LEU A 63 9.40 12.64 -7.04
CA LEU A 63 8.34 12.74 -8.05
C LEU A 63 7.20 13.65 -7.60
N ALA A 64 6.94 13.72 -6.31
CA ALA A 64 5.83 14.52 -5.80
C ALA A 64 5.92 14.66 -4.29
N ASN A 65 5.08 15.53 -3.75
CA ASN A 65 4.86 15.65 -2.31
C ASN A 65 3.39 15.99 -2.13
N GLY A 66 2.65 15.13 -1.44
CA GLY A 66 1.25 15.41 -1.21
C GLY A 66 0.43 14.15 -1.05
N PRO A 67 -0.89 14.31 -1.06
CA PRO A 67 -1.79 13.18 -0.83
C PRO A 67 -1.85 12.25 -2.04
N ILE A 68 -2.14 10.99 -1.76
CA ILE A 68 -2.39 9.99 -2.80
C ILE A 68 -3.69 9.29 -2.49
N THR A 69 -4.33 8.77 -3.53
CA THR A 69 -5.54 7.98 -3.40
C THR A 69 -5.42 6.75 -4.28
N GLY A 70 -6.10 5.69 -3.88
CA GLY A 70 -6.06 4.47 -4.63
C GLY A 70 -7.06 3.45 -4.17
N THR A 71 -6.82 2.21 -4.54
CA THR A 71 -7.68 1.08 -4.23
C THR A 71 -6.84 -0.12 -3.84
N TYR A 72 -7.47 -1.07 -3.17
CA TYR A 72 -6.82 -2.33 -2.85
C TYR A 72 -7.82 -3.46 -2.97
N GLU A 73 -7.28 -4.65 -3.24
CA GLU A 73 -8.07 -5.87 -3.28
C GLU A 73 -7.16 -7.02 -2.84
N GLY A 74 -7.47 -7.62 -1.69
CA GLY A 74 -6.59 -8.63 -1.14
C GLY A 74 -5.21 -8.05 -0.86
N ASN A 75 -4.18 -8.68 -1.41
CA ASN A 75 -2.80 -8.21 -1.26
C ASN A 75 -2.37 -7.23 -2.33
N ASN A 76 -3.24 -6.94 -3.29
CA ASN A 76 -2.92 -6.05 -4.41
C ASN A 76 -3.39 -4.64 -4.10
N PHE A 77 -2.60 -3.66 -4.51
CA PHE A 77 -2.99 -2.27 -4.31
C PHE A 77 -2.49 -1.42 -5.47
N GLU A 78 -3.12 -0.27 -5.61
CA GLU A 78 -2.77 0.65 -6.67
C GLU A 78 -3.08 2.06 -6.19
N PHE A 79 -2.16 3.00 -6.40
CA PHE A 79 -2.45 4.40 -6.11
C PHE A 79 -1.85 5.28 -7.19
N SER A 80 -2.39 6.49 -7.31
CA SER A 80 -1.98 7.42 -8.35
C SER A 80 -1.82 8.81 -7.78
N PHE A 81 -0.98 9.58 -8.43
CA PHE A 81 -0.79 10.99 -8.10
C PHE A 81 -0.25 11.70 -9.33
N THR A 82 -0.32 13.02 -9.33
CA THR A 82 0.25 13.83 -10.40
C THR A 82 1.66 14.25 -10.00
N SER A 83 2.61 13.96 -10.88
CA SER A 83 4.01 14.32 -10.65
C SER A 83 4.33 15.63 -11.34
N ALA A 84 4.68 16.65 -10.56
CA ALA A 84 5.16 17.91 -11.14
C ALA A 84 6.51 17.72 -11.82
N ALA A 85 7.32 16.80 -11.32
CA ALA A 85 8.65 16.54 -11.88
C ALA A 85 8.56 15.97 -13.29
N LEU A 86 7.58 15.08 -13.53
CA LEU A 86 7.42 14.44 -14.83
C LEU A 86 6.30 15.06 -15.67
N GLY A 87 5.49 15.92 -15.07
CA GLY A 87 4.41 16.60 -15.77
C GLY A 87 3.24 15.72 -16.15
N THR A 88 3.06 14.61 -15.47
CA THR A 88 1.99 13.66 -15.80
C THR A 88 1.60 12.85 -14.59
N ASP A 89 0.53 12.09 -14.72
CA ASP A 89 0.07 11.19 -13.67
C ASP A 89 0.93 9.94 -13.63
N ILE A 90 1.15 9.46 -12.41
CA ILE A 90 1.93 8.27 -12.18
C ILE A 90 1.09 7.32 -11.34
N THR A 91 1.11 6.04 -11.69
CA THR A 91 0.41 5.00 -10.96
C THR A 91 1.41 3.98 -10.43
N TYR A 92 1.31 3.68 -9.16
CA TYR A 92 2.06 2.59 -8.53
C TYR A 92 1.11 1.42 -8.37
N ARG A 93 1.51 0.28 -8.89
CA ARG A 93 0.69 -0.94 -8.80
C ARG A 93 1.53 -2.01 -8.14
N GLY A 94 1.11 -2.44 -6.96
CA GLY A 94 1.95 -3.32 -6.17
C GLY A 94 1.20 -4.43 -5.48
N GLU A 95 1.99 -5.24 -4.79
CA GLU A 95 1.49 -6.41 -4.10
C GLU A 95 2.23 -6.57 -2.78
N LEU A 96 1.48 -6.89 -1.73
CA LEU A 96 2.05 -7.20 -0.43
C LEU A 96 2.56 -8.64 -0.46
N GLU A 97 3.84 -8.82 -0.19
CA GLU A 97 4.48 -10.12 -0.22
C GLU A 97 4.38 -10.82 1.13
N SER A 98 4.61 -12.13 1.13
CA SER A 98 4.48 -12.93 2.35
C SER A 98 5.49 -12.56 3.43
N ASP A 99 6.60 -11.92 3.05
CA ASP A 99 7.61 -11.49 4.01
C ASP A 99 7.34 -10.10 4.58
N GLY A 100 6.21 -9.49 4.22
CA GLY A 100 5.83 -8.18 4.73
C GLY A 100 6.34 -7.00 3.92
N THR A 101 7.06 -7.26 2.83
CA THR A 101 7.47 -6.20 1.92
C THR A 101 6.43 -6.03 0.81
N VAL A 102 6.56 -4.96 0.05
CA VAL A 102 5.73 -4.77 -1.15
C VAL A 102 6.63 -4.61 -2.36
N LYS A 103 6.11 -4.96 -3.52
CA LYS A 103 6.82 -4.76 -4.78
C LYS A 103 5.82 -4.54 -5.89
N GLY A 104 6.27 -3.91 -6.96
CA GLY A 104 5.40 -3.68 -8.09
C GLY A 104 6.01 -2.84 -9.16
N SER A 105 5.14 -2.23 -9.96
CA SER A 105 5.52 -1.47 -11.15
C SER A 105 5.12 -0.01 -10.99
N VAL A 106 5.91 0.86 -11.61
CA VAL A 106 5.60 2.28 -11.74
C VAL A 106 5.16 2.52 -13.18
N ILE A 107 3.94 3.02 -13.35
CA ILE A 107 3.33 3.20 -14.66
C ILE A 107 3.19 4.69 -14.93
N VAL A 108 3.72 5.13 -16.06
CA VAL A 108 3.67 6.52 -16.50
C VAL A 108 3.06 6.53 -17.89
N GLN A 109 1.97 7.29 -18.06
CA GLN A 109 1.28 7.38 -19.35
C GLN A 109 0.95 6.01 -19.93
N ARG A 110 0.46 5.10 -19.05
CA ARG A 110 0.03 3.75 -19.42
C ARG A 110 1.16 2.79 -19.77
N ASN A 111 2.41 3.23 -19.62
CA ASN A 111 3.55 2.37 -19.89
C ASN A 111 4.27 2.06 -18.59
N SER A 112 4.68 0.81 -18.43
CA SER A 112 5.50 0.46 -17.30
C SER A 112 6.86 1.11 -17.48
N MET A 113 7.20 2.01 -16.58
CA MET A 113 8.45 2.77 -16.67
C MET A 113 9.50 2.26 -15.72
N GLY A 114 9.10 1.58 -14.66
CA GLY A 114 10.05 1.09 -13.70
C GLY A 114 9.40 0.20 -12.67
N THR A 115 10.15 -0.07 -11.62
CA THR A 115 9.71 -0.95 -10.53
C THR A 115 9.97 -0.30 -9.20
N PHE A 116 9.34 -0.85 -8.17
CA PHE A 116 9.62 -0.40 -6.81
C PHE A 116 9.54 -1.58 -5.85
N THR A 117 10.25 -1.45 -4.75
CA THR A 117 10.10 -2.33 -3.60
C THR A 117 9.94 -1.46 -2.38
N GLY A 118 9.18 -1.95 -1.41
CA GLY A 118 8.95 -1.18 -0.21
C GLY A 118 9.16 -2.00 1.04
N THR A 119 9.70 -1.34 2.06
CA THR A 119 9.84 -1.94 3.38
C THR A 119 9.10 -1.07 4.38
N LYS A 120 8.43 -1.72 5.31
CA LYS A 120 7.66 -1.01 6.31
C LYS A 120 8.60 -0.44 7.37
N LYS A 121 8.34 0.79 7.75
CA LYS A 121 9.13 1.42 8.80
C LYS A 121 8.74 0.87 10.15
N MET A 122 9.70 0.64 10.98
CA MET A 122 9.49 0.10 12.31
C MET A 122 9.25 1.20 13.33
#